data_8e6fda04d2f43c6f9c2d18f0ffbd739e
#
_entry.id   8e6fda04d2f43c6f9c2d18f0ffbd739e
#
_cell.length_a   1.000
_cell.length_b   1.000
_cell.length_c   1.000
_cell.angle_alpha   90.00
_cell.angle_beta   90.00
_cell.angle_gamma   90.00
#
_symmetry.space_group_name_H-M   'P 1'
#
loop_
_entity.id
_entity.type
_entity.pdbx_description
1 polymer ?
#
loop_
_entity_poly.entity_id
_entity_poly.type
_entity_poly.pdbx_seq_one_letter_code
_entity_poly.pdbx_strand_id
1 'polypeptide(L)'
;LAKVHLRKVTVDNFFECISLEVKESQKEFIASNVKSLAEAYVNSNLFPLAIYDAKVAGYEKPQLPMIGFTMYEIVAGVGFILRLMIDHKYQQQGYGQATILELIRRLKLHPEVELIATSHKRGNETAAKLYRSLGFVDWNIDWARNHESEIYLRLDRDI
;
A
#
# COMPACT_ATOMS: atom_id res chain seq x y z
N LEU A 1 14.10 7.37 -11.79
CA LEU A 1 13.19 6.43 -11.12
C LEU A 1 12.59 7.06 -9.88
N ALA A 2 11.29 6.86 -9.67
CA ALA A 2 10.62 7.35 -8.49
C ALA A 2 11.15 6.66 -7.24
N LYS A 3 11.30 7.43 -6.17
CA LYS A 3 11.63 6.93 -4.82
C LYS A 3 10.67 7.56 -3.84
N VAL A 4 10.34 6.82 -2.78
CA VAL A 4 9.37 7.29 -1.80
C VAL A 4 9.92 7.22 -0.38
N HIS A 5 9.41 8.12 0.46
CA HIS A 5 9.50 8.05 1.92
C HIS A 5 8.14 7.67 2.48
N LEU A 6 8.12 6.76 3.42
CA LEU A 6 6.91 6.38 4.14
C LEU A 6 6.99 6.93 5.57
N ARG A 7 5.99 7.70 5.97
CA ARG A 7 5.93 8.33 7.29
C ARG A 7 4.62 8.01 7.98
N LYS A 8 4.65 7.93 9.29
CA LYS A 8 3.44 7.75 10.08
C LYS A 8 2.46 8.88 9.82
N VAL A 9 1.17 8.55 9.83
CA VAL A 9 0.12 9.55 9.83
C VAL A 9 -0.04 10.04 11.26
N THR A 10 0.06 11.36 11.43
CA THR A 10 0.00 12.03 12.74
C THR A 10 -1.01 13.16 12.67
N VAL A 11 -1.22 13.84 13.78
CA VAL A 11 -2.07 15.04 13.81
C VAL A 11 -1.59 16.11 12.84
N ASP A 12 -0.29 16.15 12.54
CA ASP A 12 0.30 17.18 11.67
C ASP A 12 0.00 16.97 10.19
N ASN A 13 -0.21 15.72 9.75
CA ASN A 13 -0.46 15.39 8.34
C ASN A 13 -1.80 14.70 8.09
N PHE A 14 -2.62 14.55 9.12
CA PHE A 14 -3.90 13.85 9.05
C PHE A 14 -4.84 14.45 8.00
N PHE A 15 -5.03 15.78 8.03
CA PHE A 15 -5.96 16.42 7.10
C PHE A 15 -5.53 16.27 5.65
N GLU A 16 -4.24 16.37 5.39
CA GLU A 16 -3.72 16.13 4.04
C GLU A 16 -3.98 14.69 3.62
N CYS A 17 -3.75 13.73 4.51
CA CYS A 17 -3.96 12.31 4.22
C CYS A 17 -5.41 11.99 3.82
N ILE A 18 -6.39 12.50 4.57
CA ILE A 18 -7.79 12.23 4.27
C ILE A 18 -8.31 13.03 3.06
N SER A 19 -7.56 14.02 2.62
CA SER A 19 -7.89 14.82 1.44
C SER A 19 -7.40 14.22 0.13
N LEU A 20 -6.53 13.21 0.20
CA LEU A 20 -6.04 12.52 -1.00
C LEU A 20 -7.17 11.74 -1.65
N GLU A 21 -7.23 11.78 -2.97
CA GLU A 21 -8.27 11.11 -3.74
C GLU A 21 -7.71 10.44 -4.98
N VAL A 22 -8.19 9.23 -5.25
CA VAL A 22 -7.97 8.56 -6.53
C VAL A 22 -8.93 9.11 -7.58
N LYS A 23 -8.75 8.72 -8.85
CA LYS A 23 -9.71 9.05 -9.91
C LYS A 23 -11.08 8.49 -9.58
N GLU A 24 -12.13 9.15 -10.03
CA GLU A 24 -13.52 8.74 -9.78
C GLU A 24 -13.75 7.27 -10.19
N SER A 25 -13.21 6.87 -11.34
CA SER A 25 -13.31 5.49 -11.83
C SER A 25 -12.60 4.45 -10.97
N GLN A 26 -11.75 4.87 -10.05
CA GLN A 26 -10.98 3.99 -9.17
C GLN A 26 -11.58 3.85 -7.77
N LYS A 27 -12.53 4.70 -7.41
CA LYS A 27 -13.08 4.74 -6.04
C LYS A 27 -13.77 3.46 -5.63
N GLU A 28 -14.34 2.72 -6.56
CA GLU A 28 -14.99 1.44 -6.26
C GLU A 28 -13.99 0.34 -5.87
N PHE A 29 -12.71 0.48 -6.24
CA PHE A 29 -11.67 -0.53 -5.98
C PHE A 29 -10.90 -0.31 -4.69
N ILE A 30 -11.01 0.87 -4.08
CA ILE A 30 -10.12 1.28 -2.99
C ILE A 30 -10.93 1.88 -1.84
N ALA A 31 -10.68 1.40 -0.62
CA ALA A 31 -11.25 1.98 0.58
C ALA A 31 -10.71 3.40 0.79
N SER A 32 -11.52 4.29 1.35
CA SER A 32 -11.08 5.65 1.67
C SER A 32 -9.97 5.64 2.73
N ASN A 33 -9.14 6.68 2.74
CA ASN A 33 -8.11 6.82 3.76
C ASN A 33 -8.73 6.99 5.15
N VAL A 34 -9.89 7.63 5.25
CA VAL A 34 -10.64 7.75 6.51
C VAL A 34 -10.98 6.37 7.06
N LYS A 35 -11.52 5.49 6.23
CA LYS A 35 -11.85 4.12 6.65
C LYS A 35 -10.60 3.36 7.07
N SER A 36 -9.51 3.46 6.32
CA SER A 36 -8.27 2.78 6.64
C SER A 36 -7.69 3.24 7.98
N LEU A 37 -7.72 4.54 8.24
CA LEU A 37 -7.24 5.10 9.51
C LEU A 37 -8.13 4.67 10.68
N ALA A 38 -9.44 4.60 10.47
CA ALA A 38 -10.36 4.10 11.49
C ALA A 38 -10.09 2.62 11.81
N GLU A 39 -9.85 1.80 10.79
CA GLU A 39 -9.48 0.40 10.99
C GLU A 39 -8.17 0.29 11.78
N ALA A 40 -7.16 1.09 11.46
CA ALA A 40 -5.88 1.09 12.16
C ALA A 40 -6.01 1.54 13.62
N TYR A 41 -6.96 2.42 13.91
CA TYR A 41 -7.21 2.85 15.27
C TYR A 41 -7.68 1.69 16.17
N VAL A 42 -8.50 0.79 15.63
CA VAL A 42 -9.07 -0.33 16.39
C VAL A 42 -8.30 -1.64 16.24
N ASN A 43 -7.29 -1.69 15.35
CA ASN A 43 -6.51 -2.89 15.09
C ASN A 43 -5.01 -2.54 15.10
N SER A 44 -4.33 -2.90 16.17
CA SER A 44 -2.92 -2.59 16.37
C SER A 44 -1.96 -3.34 15.44
N ASN A 45 -2.43 -4.33 14.69
CA ASN A 45 -1.62 -5.03 13.71
C ASN A 45 -1.47 -4.25 12.40
N LEU A 46 -2.25 -3.18 12.21
CA LEU A 46 -2.22 -2.37 11.00
C LEU A 46 -1.23 -1.22 11.14
N PHE A 47 -0.47 -0.98 10.07
CA PHE A 47 0.55 0.06 10.01
C PHE A 47 0.21 1.04 8.88
N PRO A 48 -0.55 2.12 9.16
CA PRO A 48 -0.88 3.13 8.16
C PRO A 48 0.29 4.08 7.95
N LEU A 49 0.61 4.36 6.68
CA LEU A 49 1.75 5.20 6.31
C LEU A 49 1.39 6.16 5.18
N ALA A 50 1.79 7.41 5.34
CA ALA A 50 1.72 8.42 4.29
C ALA A 50 2.94 8.29 3.36
N ILE A 51 2.71 8.51 2.07
CA ILE A 51 3.73 8.37 1.04
C ILE A 51 4.15 9.76 0.56
N TYR A 52 5.46 10.01 0.55
CA TYR A 52 6.09 11.26 0.07
C TYR A 52 7.15 10.94 -0.98
N ASP A 53 7.39 11.89 -1.88
CA ASP A 53 8.48 11.77 -2.87
C ASP A 53 9.84 11.96 -2.19
N ALA A 54 10.70 10.95 -2.27
CA ALA A 54 12.04 11.00 -1.67
C ALA A 54 13.06 11.82 -2.45
N LYS A 55 12.77 12.17 -3.69
CA LYS A 55 13.68 12.99 -4.51
C LYS A 55 13.61 14.45 -4.19
N VAL A 56 12.49 14.90 -3.62
CA VAL A 56 12.39 16.28 -3.17
C VAL A 56 13.17 16.37 -1.87
N ALA A 57 14.30 17.04 -1.93
CA ALA A 57 15.25 17.08 -0.84
C ALA A 57 14.59 17.46 0.48
N GLY A 58 14.59 16.56 1.34
CA GLY A 58 14.90 16.65 2.70
C GLY A 58 13.90 16.95 3.71
N TYR A 59 14.39 16.46 4.71
CA TYR A 59 14.04 16.71 6.10
C TYR A 59 13.84 18.20 6.43
N GLU A 60 14.35 19.09 5.58
CA GLU A 60 14.37 20.53 5.79
C GLU A 60 13.13 21.25 5.26
N LYS A 61 12.27 20.53 4.53
CA LYS A 61 11.03 21.10 4.02
C LYS A 61 9.84 20.39 4.64
N PRO A 62 9.29 20.94 5.74
CA PRO A 62 8.11 20.33 6.37
C PRO A 62 6.85 20.34 5.50
N GLN A 63 6.93 20.86 4.28
CA GLN A 63 5.79 21.06 3.39
C GLN A 63 5.88 20.28 2.08
N LEU A 64 6.52 19.10 2.10
CA LEU A 64 6.46 18.22 0.95
C LEU A 64 5.03 17.72 0.76
N PRO A 65 4.51 17.74 -0.47
CA PRO A 65 3.17 17.21 -0.71
C PRO A 65 3.15 15.71 -0.46
N MET A 66 2.13 15.27 0.26
CA MET A 66 1.82 13.87 0.38
C MET A 66 1.27 13.38 -0.95
N ILE A 67 1.82 12.29 -1.48
CA ILE A 67 1.45 11.78 -2.80
C ILE A 67 0.54 10.55 -2.74
N GLY A 68 0.43 9.92 -1.58
CA GLY A 68 -0.38 8.72 -1.44
C GLY A 68 -0.43 8.20 -0.03
N PHE A 69 -1.05 7.05 0.12
CA PHE A 69 -1.24 6.37 1.39
C PHE A 69 -1.12 4.87 1.19
N THR A 70 -0.54 4.18 2.17
CA THR A 70 -0.46 2.73 2.18
C THR A 70 -0.66 2.20 3.59
N MET A 71 -1.05 0.94 3.70
CA MET A 71 -1.23 0.27 4.99
C MET A 71 -0.92 -1.20 4.84
N TYR A 72 -0.13 -1.74 5.77
CA TYR A 72 0.17 -3.16 5.80
C TYR A 72 -0.06 -3.74 7.19
N GLU A 73 -0.09 -5.06 7.28
CA GLU A 73 -0.15 -5.77 8.55
C GLU A 73 0.84 -6.93 8.55
N ILE A 74 1.22 -7.38 9.75
CA ILE A 74 2.02 -8.59 9.92
C ILE A 74 1.25 -9.49 10.87
N VAL A 75 0.75 -10.60 10.36
CA VAL A 75 -0.03 -11.57 11.13
C VAL A 75 0.35 -12.98 10.70
N ALA A 76 0.66 -13.84 11.67
CA ALA A 76 0.93 -15.26 11.44
C ALA A 76 1.99 -15.52 10.37
N GLY A 77 3.07 -14.73 10.36
CA GLY A 77 4.16 -14.89 9.40
C GLY A 77 3.92 -14.25 8.05
N VAL A 78 2.77 -13.64 7.84
CA VAL A 78 2.43 -12.99 6.57
C VAL A 78 2.52 -11.47 6.72
N GLY A 79 3.34 -10.84 5.88
CA GLY A 79 3.33 -9.39 5.67
C GLY A 79 2.37 -9.08 4.54
N PHE A 80 1.22 -8.49 4.87
CA PHE A 80 0.14 -8.27 3.91
C PHE A 80 -0.03 -6.78 3.61
N ILE A 81 0.10 -6.41 2.35
CA ILE A 81 -0.15 -5.04 1.89
C ILE A 81 -1.65 -4.89 1.68
N LEU A 82 -2.31 -4.20 2.61
CA LEU A 82 -3.76 -4.11 2.69
C LEU A 82 -4.33 -2.96 1.87
N ARG A 83 -3.63 -1.84 1.82
CA ARG A 83 -4.05 -0.62 1.13
C ARG A 83 -2.87 0.03 0.42
N LEU A 84 -3.10 0.50 -0.79
CA LEU A 84 -2.15 1.32 -1.53
C LEU A 84 -2.96 2.23 -2.45
N MET A 85 -2.80 3.54 -2.28
CA MET A 85 -3.36 4.51 -3.22
C MET A 85 -2.36 5.62 -3.50
N ILE A 86 -2.37 6.10 -4.71
CA ILE A 86 -1.66 7.31 -5.13
C ILE A 86 -2.70 8.35 -5.52
N ASP A 87 -2.56 9.55 -5.00
CA ASP A 87 -3.45 10.66 -5.35
C ASP A 87 -3.46 10.86 -6.86
N HIS A 88 -4.64 11.17 -7.41
CA HIS A 88 -4.84 11.27 -8.86
C HIS A 88 -3.86 12.22 -9.55
N LYS A 89 -3.40 13.25 -8.86
CA LYS A 89 -2.44 14.23 -9.40
C LYS A 89 -1.05 13.64 -9.60
N TYR A 90 -0.73 12.53 -8.97
CA TYR A 90 0.62 11.95 -8.96
C TYR A 90 0.68 10.56 -9.57
N GLN A 91 -0.39 10.11 -10.18
CA GLN A 91 -0.44 8.79 -10.83
C GLN A 91 0.39 8.75 -12.12
N GLN A 92 0.73 7.54 -12.57
CA GLN A 92 1.52 7.28 -13.78
C GLN A 92 2.94 7.87 -13.74
N GLN A 93 3.50 8.02 -12.56
CA GLN A 93 4.85 8.53 -12.36
C GLN A 93 5.76 7.52 -11.64
N GLY A 94 5.30 6.29 -11.45
CA GLY A 94 6.08 5.23 -10.83
C GLY A 94 6.01 5.17 -9.31
N TYR A 95 5.20 5.97 -8.66
CA TYR A 95 5.12 6.00 -7.19
C TYR A 95 4.50 4.73 -6.60
N GLY A 96 3.54 4.13 -7.28
CA GLY A 96 2.96 2.86 -6.83
C GLY A 96 4.00 1.75 -6.78
N GLN A 97 4.77 1.59 -7.85
CA GLN A 97 5.87 0.62 -7.91
C GLN A 97 6.92 0.89 -6.83
N ALA A 98 7.35 2.15 -6.68
CA ALA A 98 8.33 2.53 -5.68
C ALA A 98 7.83 2.21 -4.27
N THR A 99 6.56 2.43 -3.99
CA THR A 99 5.97 2.13 -2.69
C THR A 99 5.97 0.64 -2.41
N ILE A 100 5.58 -0.20 -3.38
CA ILE A 100 5.57 -1.64 -3.19
C ILE A 100 6.99 -2.16 -2.93
N LEU A 101 7.98 -1.68 -3.69
CA LEU A 101 9.37 -2.05 -3.48
C LEU A 101 9.87 -1.67 -2.09
N GLU A 102 9.51 -0.49 -1.61
CA GLU A 102 9.86 -0.05 -0.26
C GLU A 102 9.18 -0.89 0.81
N LEU A 103 7.91 -1.26 0.60
CA LEU A 103 7.19 -2.13 1.53
C LEU A 103 7.81 -3.53 1.56
N ILE A 104 8.18 -4.09 0.42
CA ILE A 104 8.86 -5.37 0.35
C ILE A 104 10.17 -5.31 1.14
N ARG A 105 10.96 -4.26 0.95
CA ARG A 105 12.20 -4.05 1.69
C ARG A 105 11.95 -4.03 3.20
N ARG A 106 10.97 -3.27 3.66
CA ARG A 106 10.62 -3.16 5.08
C ARG A 106 10.14 -4.48 5.65
N LEU A 107 9.26 -5.18 4.95
CA LEU A 107 8.72 -6.45 5.41
C LEU A 107 9.81 -7.52 5.52
N LYS A 108 10.79 -7.50 4.63
CA LYS A 108 11.93 -8.42 4.70
C LYS A 108 12.83 -8.20 5.90
N LEU A 109 12.78 -7.03 6.53
CA LEU A 109 13.53 -6.74 7.75
C LEU A 109 12.92 -7.40 8.99
N HIS A 110 11.69 -7.85 8.92
CA HIS A 110 11.02 -8.55 10.01
C HIS A 110 11.29 -10.05 9.92
N PRO A 111 12.03 -10.63 10.90
CA PRO A 111 12.38 -12.06 10.84
C PRO A 111 11.17 -12.99 10.83
N GLU A 112 10.07 -12.56 11.43
CA GLU A 112 8.83 -13.33 11.52
C GLU A 112 8.06 -13.40 10.18
N VAL A 113 8.38 -12.53 9.23
CA VAL A 113 7.69 -12.52 7.94
C VAL A 113 8.27 -13.63 7.04
N GLU A 114 7.46 -14.61 6.75
CA GLU A 114 7.81 -15.74 5.88
C GLU A 114 7.24 -15.55 4.47
N LEU A 115 6.13 -14.80 4.35
CA LEU A 115 5.42 -14.59 3.11
C LEU A 115 4.99 -13.15 3.01
N ILE A 116 5.16 -12.55 1.84
CA ILE A 116 4.63 -11.24 1.51
C ILE A 116 3.46 -11.44 0.56
N ALA A 117 2.33 -10.83 0.87
CA ALA A 117 1.10 -11.02 0.12
C ALA A 117 0.34 -9.71 -0.02
N THR A 118 -0.61 -9.69 -0.92
CA THR A 118 -1.52 -8.58 -1.14
C THR A 118 -2.81 -9.08 -1.78
N SER A 119 -3.74 -8.17 -1.98
CA SER A 119 -4.93 -8.46 -2.77
C SER A 119 -5.34 -7.21 -3.54
N HIS A 120 -6.16 -7.40 -4.56
CA HIS A 120 -6.85 -6.32 -5.24
C HIS A 120 -8.24 -6.77 -5.59
N LYS A 121 -9.15 -5.84 -5.77
CA LYS A 121 -10.50 -6.18 -6.20
C LYS A 121 -10.48 -6.69 -7.62
N ARG A 122 -11.35 -7.66 -7.89
CA ARG A 122 -11.54 -8.21 -9.23
C ARG A 122 -11.95 -7.08 -10.17
N GLY A 123 -11.27 -6.99 -11.32
CA GLY A 123 -11.49 -5.89 -12.28
C GLY A 123 -10.52 -4.71 -12.13
N ASN A 124 -9.75 -4.65 -11.04
CA ASN A 124 -8.72 -3.63 -10.89
C ASN A 124 -7.47 -4.01 -11.68
N GLU A 125 -7.50 -3.76 -13.00
CA GLU A 125 -6.42 -4.16 -13.90
C GLU A 125 -5.11 -3.41 -13.65
N THR A 126 -5.18 -2.16 -13.22
CA THR A 126 -3.99 -1.38 -12.89
C THR A 126 -3.21 -2.02 -11.75
N ALA A 127 -3.90 -2.41 -10.67
CA ALA A 127 -3.27 -3.10 -9.55
C ALA A 127 -2.76 -4.48 -9.97
N ALA A 128 -3.55 -5.24 -10.73
CA ALA A 128 -3.15 -6.56 -11.21
C ALA A 128 -1.82 -6.51 -11.98
N LYS A 129 -1.72 -5.59 -12.95
CA LYS A 129 -0.50 -5.42 -13.74
C LYS A 129 0.68 -5.02 -12.88
N LEU A 130 0.48 -4.09 -11.97
CA LEU A 130 1.54 -3.57 -11.11
C LEU A 130 2.13 -4.69 -10.24
N TYR A 131 1.29 -5.42 -9.52
CA TYR A 131 1.77 -6.50 -8.66
C TYR A 131 2.44 -7.62 -9.44
N ARG A 132 1.85 -8.05 -10.56
CA ARG A 132 2.42 -9.12 -11.37
C ARG A 132 3.76 -8.71 -11.98
N SER A 133 3.91 -7.45 -12.38
CA SER A 133 5.20 -6.94 -12.90
C SER A 133 6.31 -7.00 -11.87
N LEU A 134 5.98 -7.02 -10.59
CA LEU A 134 6.94 -7.10 -9.49
C LEU A 134 7.15 -8.52 -8.95
N GLY A 135 6.57 -9.52 -9.61
CA GLY A 135 6.79 -10.92 -9.26
C GLY A 135 5.71 -11.55 -8.40
N PHE A 136 4.64 -10.85 -8.10
CA PHE A 136 3.51 -11.45 -7.39
C PHE A 136 2.79 -12.45 -8.27
N VAL A 137 2.39 -13.55 -7.68
CA VAL A 137 1.68 -14.64 -8.35
C VAL A 137 0.40 -14.98 -7.58
N ASP A 138 -0.51 -15.72 -8.22
CA ASP A 138 -1.77 -16.10 -7.56
C ASP A 138 -1.52 -16.87 -6.27
N TRP A 139 -2.25 -16.51 -5.25
CA TRP A 139 -2.21 -17.17 -3.95
C TRP A 139 -3.53 -17.93 -3.73
N ASN A 140 -3.52 -19.22 -4.09
CA ASN A 140 -4.68 -20.10 -3.98
C ASN A 140 -4.73 -20.70 -2.59
N ILE A 141 -5.38 -20.01 -1.67
CA ILE A 141 -5.58 -20.53 -0.32
C ILE A 141 -7.08 -20.69 -0.05
N ASP A 142 -7.43 -21.64 0.80
CA ASP A 142 -8.82 -22.07 0.95
C ASP A 142 -9.74 -20.94 1.43
N TRP A 143 -9.31 -20.11 2.37
CA TRP A 143 -10.15 -19.01 2.85
C TRP A 143 -10.36 -17.93 1.78
N ALA A 144 -9.45 -17.77 0.84
CA ALA A 144 -9.60 -16.79 -0.24
C ALA A 144 -10.72 -17.16 -1.20
N ARG A 145 -11.07 -18.45 -1.30
CA ARG A 145 -12.18 -18.91 -2.16
C ARG A 145 -13.53 -18.37 -1.73
N ASN A 146 -13.66 -17.98 -0.47
CA ASN A 146 -14.89 -17.39 0.08
C ASN A 146 -14.96 -15.86 -0.12
N HIS A 147 -13.92 -15.25 -0.70
CA HIS A 147 -13.84 -13.82 -0.97
C HIS A 147 -13.76 -13.58 -2.48
N GLU A 148 -14.84 -13.89 -3.19
CA GLU A 148 -14.87 -13.85 -4.66
C GLU A 148 -14.62 -12.45 -5.26
N SER A 149 -14.84 -11.38 -4.47
CA SER A 149 -14.60 -10.00 -4.93
C SER A 149 -13.11 -9.63 -4.96
N GLU A 150 -12.25 -10.42 -4.32
CA GLU A 150 -10.82 -10.14 -4.18
C GLU A 150 -10.00 -11.21 -4.90
N ILE A 151 -8.89 -10.78 -5.48
CA ILE A 151 -7.84 -11.67 -5.99
C ILE A 151 -6.65 -11.55 -5.05
N TYR A 152 -6.21 -12.68 -4.49
CA TYR A 152 -5.10 -12.73 -3.56
C TYR A 152 -3.83 -13.13 -4.30
N LEU A 153 -2.75 -12.42 -4.01
CA LEU A 153 -1.45 -12.60 -4.64
C LEU A 153 -0.38 -12.76 -3.56
N ARG A 154 0.67 -13.50 -3.89
CA ARG A 154 1.82 -13.66 -3.01
C ARG A 154 3.13 -13.41 -3.75
N LEU A 155 4.11 -12.96 -3.01
CA LEU A 155 5.49 -12.85 -3.48
C LEU A 155 6.32 -13.82 -2.64
N ASP A 156 7.12 -14.65 -3.29
CA ASP A 156 8.01 -15.53 -2.58
C ASP A 156 9.15 -14.70 -1.98
N ARG A 157 9.43 -14.88 -0.67
CA ARG A 157 10.42 -14.06 0.04
C ARG A 157 11.82 -14.18 -0.54
N ASP A 158 12.14 -15.33 -1.09
CA ASP A 158 13.48 -15.65 -1.58
C ASP A 158 13.72 -15.24 -3.04
N ILE A 159 12.74 -14.58 -3.64
CA ILE A 159 12.85 -14.10 -5.03
C ILE A 159 13.45 -12.69 -5.06
#